data_a46a5aea79b2fc7a4813dd7d96d3078b
#
_entry.id   a46a5aea79b2fc7a4813dd7d96d3078b
#
_cell.length_a   1.000
_cell.length_b   1.000
_cell.length_c   1.000
_cell.angle_alpha   90.00
_cell.angle_beta   90.00
_cell.angle_gamma   90.00
#
_symmetry.space_group_name_H-M   'P 1'
#
loop_
_entity.id
_entity.type
_entity.pdbx_description
1 polymer ?
#
loop_
_entity_poly.entity_id
_entity_poly.type
_entity_poly.pdbx_seq_one_letter_code
_entity_poly.pdbx_strand_id
1 'polypeptide(L)'
;ECGSGKEQIAKEIYRLSSRSQKPCTVIEAGGAALVGNHDPANLRSEVLNRMEGYFKKADGGTIIIKNVQLLTFEKQSVLLHILENEHPNVRVICTADPDLRRMVSEKTFRPNLFYTLRPVDITVPPLREVTEDIVPLSDYFLTRFAHNREQHRKKLDASAVKALKLHPWPGNVRELKDTVLYAAFHSKTDIISATDLNFSQSEPDADDSLTLRKPQKDKEKIIEAYRRSGSWTGAAKLLGISERALIEQRKKHGIGKKGEPEV
;
A
#
# COMPACT_ATOMS: atom_id res chain seq x y z
N GLU A 1 6.52 -3.33 -6.31
CA GLU A 1 6.36 -3.12 -4.86
C GLU A 1 5.37 -2.01 -4.55
N CYS A 2 4.81 -2.01 -3.33
CA CYS A 2 3.93 -0.94 -2.88
C CYS A 2 4.68 0.40 -2.84
N GLY A 3 4.00 1.50 -3.21
CA GLY A 3 4.61 2.83 -3.17
C GLY A 3 5.60 3.17 -4.28
N SER A 4 5.91 2.27 -5.21
CA SER A 4 6.89 2.49 -6.28
C SER A 4 6.47 3.48 -7.39
N GLY A 5 5.24 4.00 -7.34
CA GLY A 5 4.75 4.95 -8.35
C GLY A 5 4.01 4.32 -9.53
N LYS A 6 3.68 3.03 -9.51
CA LYS A 6 2.94 2.31 -10.57
C LYS A 6 1.72 3.07 -11.09
N GLU A 7 0.95 3.68 -10.18
CA GLU A 7 -0.26 4.43 -10.55
C GLU A 7 0.06 5.70 -11.34
N GLN A 8 1.18 6.36 -11.01
CA GLN A 8 1.60 7.57 -11.74
C GLN A 8 2.08 7.20 -13.14
N ILE A 9 2.82 6.09 -13.26
CA ILE A 9 3.25 5.55 -14.55
C ILE A 9 2.04 5.17 -15.41
N ALA A 10 1.03 4.50 -14.84
CA ALA A 10 -0.20 4.16 -15.56
C ALA A 10 -0.93 5.40 -16.09
N LYS A 11 -1.00 6.47 -15.29
CA LYS A 11 -1.58 7.76 -15.72
C LYS A 11 -0.75 8.43 -16.79
N GLU A 12 0.57 8.35 -16.70
CA GLU A 12 1.48 8.94 -17.67
C GLU A 12 1.42 8.21 -19.01
N ILE A 13 1.30 6.88 -19.00
CA ILE A 13 1.05 6.06 -20.19
C ILE A 13 -0.26 6.50 -20.89
N TYR A 14 -1.31 6.75 -20.11
CA TYR A 14 -2.56 7.31 -20.68
C TYR A 14 -2.31 8.70 -21.27
N ARG A 15 -1.68 9.62 -20.54
CA ARG A 15 -1.42 11.00 -20.95
C ARG A 15 -0.62 11.09 -22.26
N LEU A 16 0.33 10.20 -22.45
CA LEU A 16 1.19 10.13 -23.64
C LEU A 16 0.59 9.32 -24.78
N SER A 17 -0.60 8.75 -24.59
CA SER A 17 -1.23 7.91 -25.61
C SER A 17 -2.05 8.70 -26.63
N SER A 18 -2.39 8.08 -27.74
CA SER A 18 -3.34 8.61 -28.71
C SER A 18 -4.76 8.80 -28.15
N ARG A 19 -5.04 8.23 -26.96
CA ARG A 19 -6.32 8.35 -26.27
C ARG A 19 -6.28 9.38 -25.13
N SER A 20 -5.26 10.23 -25.03
CA SER A 20 -5.09 11.22 -23.95
C SER A 20 -6.23 12.24 -23.83
N GLN A 21 -6.97 12.49 -24.93
CA GLN A 21 -8.15 13.36 -24.96
C GLN A 21 -9.48 12.60 -24.86
N LYS A 22 -9.42 11.29 -24.68
CA LYS A 22 -10.60 10.41 -24.54
C LYS A 22 -10.88 10.13 -23.07
N PRO A 23 -12.07 9.60 -22.70
CA PRO A 23 -12.38 9.29 -21.30
C PRO A 23 -11.33 8.40 -20.64
N CYS A 24 -10.99 8.72 -19.39
CA CYS A 24 -10.15 7.87 -18.54
C CYS A 24 -10.88 7.54 -17.25
N THR A 25 -11.18 6.26 -17.05
CA THR A 25 -11.83 5.76 -15.84
C THR A 25 -10.81 5.03 -14.98
N VAL A 26 -10.74 5.35 -13.69
CA VAL A 26 -9.84 4.70 -12.73
C VAL A 26 -10.65 3.90 -11.73
N ILE A 27 -10.33 2.63 -11.56
CA ILE A 27 -11.01 1.71 -10.63
C ILE A 27 -9.99 1.15 -9.65
N GLU A 28 -10.36 1.09 -8.37
CA GLU A 28 -9.62 0.38 -7.32
C GLU A 28 -10.21 -1.01 -7.15
N ALA A 29 -9.43 -2.06 -7.41
CA ALA A 29 -9.92 -3.46 -7.38
C ALA A 29 -10.42 -3.90 -6.00
N GLY A 30 -9.77 -3.45 -4.93
CA GLY A 30 -10.17 -3.70 -3.53
C GLY A 30 -11.18 -2.69 -2.97
N GLY A 31 -11.56 -1.66 -3.74
CA GLY A 31 -12.40 -0.57 -3.28
C GLY A 31 -13.89 -0.88 -3.22
N ALA A 32 -14.64 -0.06 -2.47
CA ALA A 32 -16.09 -0.12 -2.34
C ALA A 32 -16.84 0.00 -3.68
N ALA A 33 -16.19 0.58 -4.69
CA ALA A 33 -16.75 0.72 -6.03
C ALA A 33 -17.16 -0.60 -6.69
N LEU A 34 -16.51 -1.71 -6.28
CA LEU A 34 -16.81 -3.07 -6.75
C LEU A 34 -17.43 -3.95 -5.65
N VAL A 35 -17.84 -3.37 -4.51
CA VAL A 35 -18.54 -4.12 -3.45
C VAL A 35 -20.03 -4.14 -3.80
N GLY A 36 -20.61 -5.33 -3.99
CA GLY A 36 -22.07 -5.52 -4.08
C GLY A 36 -22.71 -5.48 -2.70
N ASN A 37 -24.02 -5.33 -2.65
CA ASN A 37 -24.81 -5.57 -1.45
C ASN A 37 -24.63 -7.04 -1.02
N HIS A 38 -24.76 -7.33 0.28
CA HIS A 38 -24.40 -8.62 0.88
C HIS A 38 -25.30 -9.81 0.51
N ASP A 39 -26.07 -9.74 -0.57
CA ASP A 39 -26.85 -10.88 -1.06
C ASP A 39 -25.99 -11.73 -2.03
N PRO A 40 -25.56 -12.93 -1.62
CA PRO A 40 -24.72 -13.80 -2.45
C PRO A 40 -25.37 -14.19 -3.79
N ALA A 41 -26.71 -14.25 -3.84
CA ALA A 41 -27.46 -14.65 -5.03
C ALA A 41 -27.36 -13.59 -6.16
N ASN A 42 -27.24 -12.32 -5.80
CA ASN A 42 -27.22 -11.20 -6.75
C ASN A 42 -25.84 -10.60 -6.95
N LEU A 43 -24.83 -11.02 -6.17
CA LEU A 43 -23.50 -10.43 -6.17
C LEU A 43 -22.86 -10.40 -7.57
N ARG A 44 -22.94 -11.50 -8.31
CA ARG A 44 -22.32 -11.60 -9.64
C ARG A 44 -22.96 -10.63 -10.64
N SER A 45 -24.27 -10.52 -10.68
CA SER A 45 -24.99 -9.61 -11.59
C SER A 45 -24.75 -8.15 -11.22
N GLU A 46 -24.69 -7.81 -9.94
CA GLU A 46 -24.35 -6.46 -9.50
C GLU A 46 -22.92 -6.06 -9.87
N VAL A 47 -21.94 -6.95 -9.65
CA VAL A 47 -20.55 -6.71 -10.04
C VAL A 47 -20.43 -6.57 -11.56
N LEU A 48 -21.12 -7.41 -12.33
CA LEU A 48 -21.15 -7.31 -13.80
C LEU A 48 -21.70 -5.96 -14.25
N ASN A 49 -22.89 -5.60 -13.81
CA ASN A 49 -23.52 -4.32 -14.18
C ASN A 49 -22.65 -3.10 -13.83
N ARG A 50 -21.97 -3.15 -12.67
CA ARG A 50 -21.04 -2.06 -12.26
C ARG A 50 -19.80 -2.02 -13.14
N MET A 51 -19.16 -3.16 -13.40
CA MET A 51 -17.99 -3.22 -14.27
C MET A 51 -18.33 -2.78 -15.69
N GLU A 52 -19.42 -3.28 -16.28
CA GLU A 52 -19.91 -2.81 -17.57
C GLU A 52 -20.14 -1.29 -17.58
N GLY A 53 -20.73 -0.75 -16.51
CA GLY A 53 -20.91 0.69 -16.38
C GLY A 53 -19.60 1.48 -16.42
N TYR A 54 -18.52 0.94 -15.84
CA TYR A 54 -17.19 1.57 -15.94
C TYR A 54 -16.61 1.44 -17.35
N PHE A 55 -16.75 0.29 -18.01
CA PHE A 55 -16.30 0.10 -19.39
C PHE A 55 -17.06 1.00 -20.35
N LYS A 56 -18.39 1.12 -20.22
CA LYS A 56 -19.22 2.06 -20.98
C LYS A 56 -18.78 3.52 -20.79
N LYS A 57 -18.45 3.94 -19.56
CA LYS A 57 -17.92 5.29 -19.29
C LYS A 57 -16.53 5.52 -19.91
N ALA A 58 -15.75 4.49 -20.13
CA ALA A 58 -14.43 4.55 -20.73
C ALA A 58 -14.44 4.29 -22.23
N ASP A 59 -15.60 4.17 -22.87
CA ASP A 59 -15.68 3.81 -24.28
C ASP A 59 -14.89 4.77 -25.19
N GLY A 60 -14.15 4.19 -26.12
CA GLY A 60 -13.17 4.90 -26.96
C GLY A 60 -11.92 5.37 -26.20
N GLY A 61 -11.88 5.24 -24.87
CA GLY A 61 -10.85 5.78 -23.99
C GLY A 61 -9.98 4.73 -23.31
N THR A 62 -9.70 4.94 -22.02
CA THR A 62 -8.82 4.08 -21.22
C THR A 62 -9.44 3.80 -19.86
N ILE A 63 -9.32 2.58 -19.39
CA ILE A 63 -9.61 2.17 -18.01
C ILE A 63 -8.32 1.78 -17.31
N ILE A 64 -8.08 2.33 -16.11
CA ILE A 64 -6.95 1.98 -15.26
C ILE A 64 -7.49 1.21 -14.07
N ILE A 65 -7.15 -0.07 -13.95
CA ILE A 65 -7.55 -0.94 -12.84
C ILE A 65 -6.36 -1.06 -11.89
N LYS A 66 -6.50 -0.48 -10.69
CA LYS A 66 -5.44 -0.50 -9.68
C LYS A 66 -5.54 -1.75 -8.82
N ASN A 67 -4.36 -2.32 -8.50
CA ASN A 67 -4.21 -3.43 -7.58
C ASN A 67 -5.08 -4.64 -7.95
N VAL A 68 -4.97 -5.11 -9.21
CA VAL A 68 -5.81 -6.22 -9.72
C VAL A 68 -5.72 -7.50 -8.89
N GLN A 69 -4.63 -7.70 -8.13
CA GLN A 69 -4.47 -8.80 -7.18
C GLN A 69 -5.53 -8.79 -6.06
N LEU A 70 -6.19 -7.67 -5.81
CA LEU A 70 -7.26 -7.55 -4.81
C LEU A 70 -8.66 -7.92 -5.34
N LEU A 71 -8.77 -8.30 -6.62
CA LEU A 71 -10.03 -8.81 -7.15
C LEU A 71 -10.36 -10.17 -6.55
N THR A 72 -11.57 -10.32 -6.02
CA THR A 72 -12.08 -11.64 -5.62
C THR A 72 -12.24 -12.55 -6.85
N PHE A 73 -12.31 -13.85 -6.64
CA PHE A 73 -12.36 -14.84 -7.73
C PHE A 73 -13.59 -14.64 -8.64
N GLU A 74 -14.73 -14.17 -8.09
CA GLU A 74 -15.92 -13.80 -8.85
C GLU A 74 -15.69 -12.56 -9.72
N LYS A 75 -15.07 -11.52 -9.16
CA LYS A 75 -14.74 -10.29 -9.88
C LYS A 75 -13.73 -10.53 -11.01
N GLN A 76 -12.79 -11.44 -10.79
CA GLN A 76 -11.86 -11.89 -11.84
C GLN A 76 -12.62 -12.55 -12.99
N SER A 77 -13.64 -13.39 -12.71
CA SER A 77 -14.49 -14.02 -13.74
C SER A 77 -15.27 -13.00 -14.54
N VAL A 78 -15.84 -12.00 -13.85
CA VAL A 78 -16.60 -10.94 -14.49
C VAL A 78 -15.70 -10.09 -15.39
N LEU A 79 -14.54 -9.70 -14.91
CA LEU A 79 -13.58 -8.93 -15.72
C LEU A 79 -13.14 -9.71 -16.96
N LEU A 80 -12.82 -11.00 -16.81
CA LEU A 80 -12.44 -11.87 -17.93
C LEU A 80 -13.58 -11.97 -18.95
N HIS A 81 -14.83 -12.16 -18.48
CA HIS A 81 -16.01 -12.22 -19.33
C HIS A 81 -16.17 -10.96 -20.19
N ILE A 82 -16.05 -9.77 -19.60
CA ILE A 82 -16.14 -8.49 -20.33
C ILE A 82 -15.04 -8.39 -21.38
N LEU A 83 -13.80 -8.75 -21.02
CA LEU A 83 -12.65 -8.63 -21.93
C LEU A 83 -12.73 -9.61 -23.12
N GLU A 84 -13.26 -10.82 -22.91
CA GLU A 84 -13.29 -11.86 -23.94
C GLU A 84 -14.56 -11.83 -24.81
N ASN A 85 -15.70 -11.47 -24.24
CA ASN A 85 -16.99 -11.62 -24.95
C ASN A 85 -17.60 -10.30 -25.43
N GLU A 86 -17.31 -9.19 -24.76
CA GLU A 86 -17.91 -7.90 -25.12
C GLU A 86 -16.99 -7.07 -26.03
N HIS A 87 -15.70 -7.44 -26.14
CA HIS A 87 -14.70 -6.75 -26.97
C HIS A 87 -14.77 -5.22 -26.88
N PRO A 88 -14.72 -4.65 -25.66
CA PRO A 88 -14.94 -3.22 -25.49
C PRO A 88 -13.85 -2.41 -26.21
N ASN A 89 -14.23 -1.30 -26.88
CA ASN A 89 -13.26 -0.38 -27.46
C ASN A 89 -12.57 0.45 -26.37
N VAL A 90 -11.97 -0.21 -25.39
CA VAL A 90 -11.34 0.41 -24.22
C VAL A 90 -9.92 -0.11 -24.09
N ARG A 91 -8.95 0.81 -23.93
CA ARG A 91 -7.59 0.42 -23.53
C ARG A 91 -7.56 0.10 -22.04
N VAL A 92 -7.11 -1.08 -21.68
CA VAL A 92 -6.99 -1.48 -20.29
C VAL A 92 -5.54 -1.36 -19.82
N ILE A 93 -5.32 -0.70 -18.69
CA ILE A 93 -4.03 -0.62 -18.00
C ILE A 93 -4.25 -1.14 -16.58
N CYS A 94 -3.51 -2.17 -16.18
CA CYS A 94 -3.60 -2.74 -14.85
C CYS A 94 -2.35 -2.46 -14.04
N THR A 95 -2.50 -2.20 -12.74
CA THR A 95 -1.37 -2.23 -11.81
C THR A 95 -1.51 -3.43 -10.89
N ALA A 96 -0.38 -4.08 -10.59
CA ALA A 96 -0.31 -5.22 -9.70
C ALA A 96 0.95 -5.17 -8.83
N ASP A 97 0.94 -5.86 -7.72
CA ASP A 97 2.14 -6.16 -6.94
C ASP A 97 2.88 -7.39 -7.51
N PRO A 98 4.18 -7.57 -7.19
CA PRO A 98 5.05 -8.56 -7.83
C PRO A 98 4.56 -10.00 -7.73
N ASP A 99 3.71 -10.32 -6.75
CA ASP A 99 3.28 -11.68 -6.45
C ASP A 99 2.11 -12.21 -7.31
N LEU A 100 1.71 -11.52 -8.38
CA LEU A 100 0.58 -11.98 -9.20
C LEU A 100 0.82 -13.36 -9.84
N ARG A 101 2.06 -13.69 -10.21
CA ARG A 101 2.43 -15.04 -10.69
C ARG A 101 2.28 -16.10 -9.61
N ARG A 102 2.68 -15.75 -8.37
CA ARG A 102 2.53 -16.62 -7.22
C ARG A 102 1.04 -16.90 -6.96
N MET A 103 0.19 -15.87 -7.02
CA MET A 103 -1.25 -16.03 -6.88
C MET A 103 -1.86 -16.96 -7.94
N VAL A 104 -1.32 -16.96 -9.16
CA VAL A 104 -1.71 -17.92 -10.20
C VAL A 104 -1.32 -19.35 -9.81
N SER A 105 -0.10 -19.57 -9.31
CA SER A 105 0.35 -20.90 -8.85
C SER A 105 -0.43 -21.38 -7.62
N GLU A 106 -0.82 -20.50 -6.74
CA GLU A 106 -1.65 -20.75 -5.55
C GLU A 106 -3.16 -20.84 -5.89
N LYS A 107 -3.55 -20.72 -7.17
CA LYS A 107 -4.93 -20.75 -7.67
C LYS A 107 -5.85 -19.68 -7.05
N THR A 108 -5.30 -18.59 -6.53
CA THR A 108 -6.02 -17.42 -6.02
C THR A 108 -6.24 -16.35 -7.09
N PHE A 109 -5.52 -16.43 -8.21
CA PHE A 109 -5.73 -15.62 -9.40
C PHE A 109 -5.90 -16.53 -10.63
N ARG A 110 -6.88 -16.19 -11.50
CA ARG A 110 -7.20 -17.00 -12.69
C ARG A 110 -6.10 -16.92 -13.74
N PRO A 111 -5.56 -18.06 -14.21
CA PRO A 111 -4.52 -18.09 -15.26
C PRO A 111 -4.96 -17.35 -16.53
N ASN A 112 -6.19 -17.60 -17.00
CA ASN A 112 -6.70 -16.96 -18.21
C ASN A 112 -6.71 -15.43 -18.08
N LEU A 113 -7.21 -14.89 -16.96
CA LEU A 113 -7.20 -13.45 -16.74
C LEU A 113 -5.77 -12.89 -16.69
N PHE A 114 -4.85 -13.60 -16.04
CA PHE A 114 -3.44 -13.20 -16.00
C PHE A 114 -2.83 -13.04 -17.40
N TYR A 115 -3.05 -14.02 -18.27
CA TYR A 115 -2.55 -13.96 -19.65
C TYR A 115 -3.27 -12.90 -20.49
N THR A 116 -4.58 -12.74 -20.33
CA THR A 116 -5.36 -11.71 -21.04
C THR A 116 -4.91 -10.29 -20.67
N LEU A 117 -4.52 -10.05 -19.42
CA LEU A 117 -4.07 -8.73 -18.94
C LEU A 117 -2.59 -8.44 -19.25
N ARG A 118 -1.82 -9.41 -19.75
CA ARG A 118 -0.36 -9.32 -19.87
C ARG A 118 0.22 -9.33 -21.30
N PRO A 119 -0.42 -8.73 -22.30
CA PRO A 119 0.22 -8.63 -23.61
C PRO A 119 1.48 -7.75 -23.58
N VAL A 120 1.51 -6.74 -22.71
CA VAL A 120 2.68 -5.89 -22.43
C VAL A 120 2.89 -5.80 -20.91
N ASP A 121 4.08 -6.12 -20.45
CA ASP A 121 4.47 -6.10 -19.04
C ASP A 121 5.54 -5.04 -18.79
N ILE A 122 5.25 -4.12 -17.88
CA ILE A 122 6.17 -3.06 -17.47
C ILE A 122 6.48 -3.21 -15.99
N THR A 123 7.71 -3.58 -15.70
CA THR A 123 8.20 -3.69 -14.32
C THR A 123 8.71 -2.34 -13.84
N VAL A 124 8.15 -1.84 -12.75
CA VAL A 124 8.61 -0.62 -12.08
C VAL A 124 9.58 -1.03 -10.98
N PRO A 125 10.87 -0.67 -11.10
CA PRO A 125 11.87 -1.02 -10.10
C PRO A 125 11.56 -0.35 -8.75
N PRO A 126 11.95 -0.97 -7.63
CA PRO A 126 11.89 -0.31 -6.34
C PRO A 126 12.93 0.83 -6.25
N LEU A 127 12.64 1.83 -5.41
CA LEU A 127 13.44 3.05 -5.32
C LEU A 127 14.92 2.78 -4.94
N ARG A 128 15.19 1.74 -4.17
CA ARG A 128 16.55 1.32 -3.80
C ARG A 128 17.40 0.83 -5.00
N GLU A 129 16.77 0.45 -6.11
CA GLU A 129 17.46 0.04 -7.34
C GLU A 129 17.71 1.22 -8.30
N VAL A 130 17.05 2.36 -8.07
CA VAL A 130 17.13 3.58 -8.90
C VAL A 130 17.44 4.79 -8.01
N THR A 131 18.56 4.71 -7.27
CA THR A 131 18.93 5.71 -6.27
C THR A 131 19.22 7.10 -6.84
N GLU A 132 19.49 7.20 -8.14
CA GLU A 132 19.63 8.46 -8.89
C GLU A 132 18.33 9.27 -8.91
N ASP A 133 17.16 8.63 -8.84
CA ASP A 133 15.86 9.29 -8.85
C ASP A 133 15.50 9.93 -7.49
N ILE A 134 16.18 9.57 -6.41
CA ILE A 134 15.87 10.03 -5.06
C ILE A 134 15.93 11.56 -4.95
N VAL A 135 17.01 12.17 -5.45
CA VAL A 135 17.21 13.62 -5.35
C VAL A 135 16.22 14.38 -6.25
N PRO A 136 16.07 14.03 -7.54
CA PRO A 136 15.06 14.66 -8.39
C PRO A 136 13.63 14.54 -7.85
N LEU A 137 13.27 13.39 -7.32
CA LEU A 137 11.94 13.20 -6.71
C LEU A 137 11.75 14.04 -5.45
N SER A 138 12.78 14.10 -4.60
CA SER A 138 12.75 14.94 -3.38
C SER A 138 12.59 16.41 -3.75
N ASP A 139 13.34 16.89 -4.75
CA ASP A 139 13.26 18.25 -5.25
C ASP A 139 11.87 18.57 -5.84
N TYR A 140 11.30 17.63 -6.57
CA TYR A 140 9.93 17.76 -7.08
C TYR A 140 8.91 17.91 -5.94
N PHE A 141 9.02 17.09 -4.89
CA PHE A 141 8.10 17.18 -3.75
C PHE A 141 8.25 18.50 -2.98
N LEU A 142 9.48 18.96 -2.76
CA LEU A 142 9.76 20.24 -2.09
C LEU A 142 9.22 21.42 -2.91
N THR A 143 9.40 21.40 -4.22
CA THR A 143 8.89 22.46 -5.11
C THR A 143 7.37 22.51 -5.07
N ARG A 144 6.71 21.35 -5.15
CA ARG A 144 5.26 21.26 -5.10
C ARG A 144 4.70 21.65 -3.73
N PHE A 145 5.40 21.31 -2.65
CA PHE A 145 5.04 21.69 -1.30
C PHE A 145 5.08 23.22 -1.11
N ALA A 146 6.16 23.87 -1.56
CA ALA A 146 6.34 25.31 -1.49
C ALA A 146 5.27 26.05 -2.30
N HIS A 147 4.99 25.59 -3.52
CA HIS A 147 3.95 26.18 -4.38
C HIS A 147 2.56 26.11 -3.74
N ASN A 148 2.18 24.97 -3.16
CA ASN A 148 0.86 24.79 -2.55
C ASN A 148 0.66 25.61 -1.25
N ARG A 149 1.74 26.09 -0.64
CA ARG A 149 1.69 26.85 0.62
C ARG A 149 2.14 28.31 0.47
N GLU A 150 2.46 28.74 -0.74
CA GLU A 150 3.01 30.08 -1.03
C GLU A 150 4.25 30.40 -0.18
N GLN A 151 5.09 29.39 0.05
CA GLN A 151 6.29 29.45 0.85
C GLN A 151 7.55 29.35 -0.01
N HIS A 152 8.70 29.80 0.54
CA HIS A 152 9.97 29.58 -0.10
C HIS A 152 10.32 28.09 -0.17
N ARG A 153 10.88 27.65 -1.31
CA ARG A 153 11.31 26.28 -1.50
C ARG A 153 12.53 26.01 -0.63
N LYS A 154 12.40 25.03 0.27
CA LYS A 154 13.53 24.51 1.04
C LYS A 154 14.45 23.66 0.18
N LYS A 155 15.72 23.55 0.59
CA LYS A 155 16.76 22.80 -0.12
C LYS A 155 17.34 21.72 0.79
N LEU A 156 17.72 20.60 0.20
CA LEU A 156 18.46 19.54 0.89
C LEU A 156 19.93 19.91 0.96
N ASP A 157 20.56 19.77 2.11
CA ASP A 157 22.02 19.83 2.20
C ASP A 157 22.69 18.51 1.81
N ALA A 158 24.03 18.51 1.78
CA ALA A 158 24.80 17.32 1.42
C ALA A 158 24.60 16.14 2.41
N SER A 159 24.33 16.44 3.69
CA SER A 159 24.08 15.42 4.71
C SER A 159 22.74 14.74 4.50
N ALA A 160 21.69 15.51 4.20
CA ALA A 160 20.36 15.01 3.87
C ALA A 160 20.38 14.16 2.59
N VAL A 161 21.03 14.65 1.53
CA VAL A 161 21.18 13.89 0.27
C VAL A 161 21.87 12.54 0.50
N LYS A 162 22.93 12.52 1.30
CA LYS A 162 23.64 11.28 1.64
C LYS A 162 22.75 10.33 2.42
N ALA A 163 22.04 10.82 3.42
CA ALA A 163 21.11 10.02 4.23
C ALA A 163 19.97 9.43 3.40
N LEU A 164 19.35 10.23 2.52
CA LEU A 164 18.30 9.79 1.61
C LEU A 164 18.77 8.68 0.67
N LYS A 165 20.01 8.78 0.12
CA LYS A 165 20.57 7.76 -0.77
C LYS A 165 20.94 6.46 -0.08
N LEU A 166 21.25 6.49 1.21
CA LEU A 166 21.61 5.30 2.01
C LEU A 166 20.39 4.54 2.55
N HIS A 167 19.23 5.18 2.64
CA HIS A 167 18.03 4.56 3.17
C HIS A 167 17.45 3.51 2.19
N PRO A 168 16.99 2.34 2.66
CA PRO A 168 16.53 1.24 1.81
C PRO A 168 15.14 1.43 1.18
N TRP A 169 14.36 2.40 1.63
CA TRP A 169 13.04 2.78 1.12
C TRP A 169 12.05 1.62 0.96
N PRO A 170 11.69 0.90 2.05
CA PRO A 170 10.70 -0.18 1.96
C PRO A 170 9.32 0.29 1.47
N GLY A 171 8.94 1.54 1.76
CA GLY A 171 7.74 2.19 1.24
C GLY A 171 7.94 2.95 -0.08
N ASN A 172 9.13 2.82 -0.70
CA ASN A 172 9.47 3.39 -1.99
C ASN A 172 9.22 4.91 -2.09
N VAL A 173 8.71 5.38 -3.22
CA VAL A 173 8.46 6.80 -3.50
C VAL A 173 7.41 7.40 -2.54
N ARG A 174 6.49 6.59 -2.02
CA ARG A 174 5.51 7.07 -1.04
C ARG A 174 6.19 7.44 0.26
N GLU A 175 7.05 6.57 0.79
CA GLU A 175 7.84 6.84 1.99
C GLU A 175 8.78 8.03 1.80
N LEU A 176 9.51 8.09 0.67
CA LEU A 176 10.36 9.22 0.33
C LEU A 176 9.59 10.54 0.38
N LYS A 177 8.42 10.60 -0.27
CA LYS A 177 7.55 11.76 -0.26
C LYS A 177 7.19 12.18 1.16
N ASP A 178 6.70 11.23 1.99
CA ASP A 178 6.23 11.52 3.33
C ASP A 178 7.38 12.00 4.23
N THR A 179 8.57 11.39 4.12
CA THR A 179 9.79 11.80 4.84
C THR A 179 10.23 13.21 4.44
N VAL A 180 10.31 13.51 3.14
CA VAL A 180 10.74 14.83 2.64
C VAL A 180 9.73 15.92 3.01
N LEU A 181 8.43 15.65 2.91
CA LEU A 181 7.39 16.61 3.29
C LEU A 181 7.34 16.85 4.81
N TYR A 182 7.57 15.80 5.61
CA TYR A 182 7.70 15.93 7.06
C TYR A 182 8.87 16.84 7.41
N ALA A 183 10.05 16.61 6.84
CA ALA A 183 11.23 17.45 7.05
C ALA A 183 10.97 18.90 6.60
N ALA A 184 10.33 19.10 5.44
CA ALA A 184 9.98 20.44 4.97
C ALA A 184 9.04 21.18 5.91
N PHE A 185 8.12 20.47 6.55
CA PHE A 185 7.16 21.06 7.49
C PHE A 185 7.80 21.44 8.83
N HIS A 186 8.68 20.57 9.37
CA HIS A 186 9.23 20.73 10.73
C HIS A 186 10.56 21.48 10.79
N SER A 187 11.35 21.52 9.70
CA SER A 187 12.59 22.31 9.66
C SER A 187 12.30 23.78 9.89
N LYS A 188 13.10 24.40 10.75
CA LYS A 188 13.01 25.85 11.08
C LYS A 188 13.74 26.73 10.08
N THR A 189 14.58 26.14 9.21
CA THR A 189 15.40 26.84 8.23
C THR A 189 14.98 26.48 6.81
N ASP A 190 15.50 27.20 5.83
CA ASP A 190 15.31 26.89 4.41
C ASP A 190 16.20 25.75 3.92
N ILE A 191 17.05 25.22 4.80
CA ILE A 191 17.93 24.09 4.52
C ILE A 191 17.50 22.90 5.38
N ILE A 192 17.28 21.76 4.74
CA ILE A 192 16.94 20.49 5.37
C ILE A 192 18.23 19.69 5.48
N SER A 193 18.61 19.31 6.69
CA SER A 193 19.76 18.46 7.01
C SER A 193 19.33 17.01 7.28
N ALA A 194 20.28 16.11 7.46
CA ALA A 194 20.01 14.72 7.81
C ALA A 194 19.22 14.60 9.14
N THR A 195 19.41 15.52 10.08
CA THR A 195 18.71 15.52 11.38
C THR A 195 17.25 15.93 11.28
N ASP A 196 16.86 16.60 10.19
CA ASP A 196 15.47 16.97 9.95
C ASP A 196 14.67 15.82 9.30
N LEU A 197 15.39 14.85 8.70
CA LEU A 197 14.78 13.68 8.09
C LEU A 197 14.38 12.68 9.18
N ASN A 198 13.08 12.57 9.41
CA ASN A 198 12.55 11.51 10.25
C ASN A 198 12.28 10.30 9.35
N PHE A 199 13.28 9.44 9.20
CA PHE A 199 13.04 8.13 8.62
C PHE A 199 12.09 7.41 9.57
N SER A 200 10.85 7.18 9.15
CA SER A 200 9.95 6.31 9.87
C SER A 200 10.75 5.05 10.19
N GLN A 201 10.88 4.70 11.45
CA GLN A 201 11.56 3.48 11.86
C GLN A 201 10.74 2.29 11.35
N SER A 202 10.86 2.03 10.08
CA SER A 202 10.62 0.73 9.47
C SER A 202 11.93 -0.05 9.58
N GLU A 203 12.45 -0.16 10.81
CA GLU A 203 13.36 -1.24 11.08
C GLU A 203 12.55 -2.53 10.92
N PRO A 204 13.02 -3.48 10.11
CA PRO A 204 12.53 -4.82 10.23
C PRO A 204 12.95 -5.29 11.63
N ASP A 205 12.00 -5.28 12.56
CA ASP A 205 12.05 -5.93 13.86
C ASP A 205 13.45 -6.07 14.51
N ALA A 206 13.99 -4.96 15.00
CA ALA A 206 14.91 -4.99 16.10
C ALA A 206 14.28 -4.16 17.23
N ASP A 207 13.38 -4.83 17.91
CA ASP A 207 13.09 -4.75 19.32
C ASP A 207 12.59 -3.44 19.95
N ASP A 208 11.54 -3.66 20.74
CA ASP A 208 11.16 -3.10 22.01
C ASP A 208 9.93 -2.20 22.13
N SER A 209 9.05 -2.14 21.16
CA SER A 209 7.67 -1.78 21.48
C SER A 209 6.71 -2.95 21.22
N LEU A 210 6.39 -3.68 22.29
CA LEU A 210 5.42 -4.77 22.34
C LEU A 210 3.97 -4.26 22.06
N THR A 211 3.70 -3.78 20.85
CA THR A 211 2.33 -3.41 20.47
C THR A 211 1.59 -4.57 19.81
N LEU A 212 0.43 -4.93 20.37
CA LEU A 212 -0.39 -6.07 19.97
C LEU A 212 -1.07 -5.87 18.61
N ARG A 213 -0.68 -6.61 17.56
CA ARG A 213 -1.27 -6.51 16.21
C ARG A 213 -1.56 -7.81 15.45
N LYS A 214 -1.27 -9.02 16.00
CA LYS A 214 -1.65 -10.32 15.40
C LYS A 214 -1.94 -11.37 16.48
N PRO A 215 -3.06 -12.14 16.39
CA PRO A 215 -3.56 -12.97 17.49
C PRO A 215 -2.61 -14.07 18.02
N GLN A 216 -1.78 -14.66 17.17
CA GLN A 216 -0.89 -15.75 17.58
C GLN A 216 0.43 -15.27 18.22
N LYS A 217 0.97 -14.15 17.77
CA LYS A 217 2.13 -13.49 18.40
C LYS A 217 1.75 -12.76 19.70
N ASP A 218 0.47 -12.48 19.92
CA ASP A 218 0.01 -11.73 21.09
C ASP A 218 0.12 -12.54 22.37
N LYS A 219 -0.11 -13.86 22.34
CA LYS A 219 0.04 -14.74 23.50
C LYS A 219 1.48 -14.77 24.02
N GLU A 220 2.46 -14.93 23.12
CA GLU A 220 3.88 -14.97 23.46
C GLU A 220 4.37 -13.64 24.02
N LYS A 221 3.95 -12.53 23.42
CA LYS A 221 4.28 -11.17 23.88
C LYS A 221 3.74 -10.87 25.28
N ILE A 222 2.51 -11.29 25.56
CA ILE A 222 1.91 -11.12 26.89
C ILE A 222 2.68 -11.90 27.94
N ILE A 223 3.07 -13.16 27.65
CA ILE A 223 3.85 -14.00 28.55
C ILE A 223 5.24 -13.40 28.75
N GLU A 224 5.89 -12.94 27.70
CA GLU A 224 7.22 -12.33 27.76
C GLU A 224 7.22 -11.02 28.56
N ALA A 225 6.22 -10.15 28.34
CA ALA A 225 6.07 -8.92 29.13
C ALA A 225 5.87 -9.20 30.61
N TYR A 226 5.12 -10.26 30.95
CA TYR A 226 4.97 -10.70 32.33
C TYR A 226 6.27 -11.24 32.93
N ARG A 227 7.03 -12.05 32.18
CA ARG A 227 8.33 -12.56 32.62
C ARG A 227 9.34 -11.45 32.90
N ARG A 228 9.38 -10.43 32.04
CA ARG A 228 10.29 -9.28 32.20
C ARG A 228 9.90 -8.38 33.37
N SER A 229 8.63 -8.19 33.63
CA SER A 229 8.14 -7.24 34.64
C SER A 229 7.84 -7.85 35.99
N GLY A 230 7.69 -9.18 36.08
CA GLY A 230 7.30 -9.90 37.28
C GLY A 230 5.88 -9.61 37.79
N SER A 231 5.13 -8.76 37.12
CA SER A 231 3.76 -8.38 37.51
C SER A 231 2.88 -8.03 36.32
N TRP A 232 1.55 -8.23 36.44
CA TRP A 232 0.61 -7.89 35.40
C TRP A 232 0.46 -6.39 35.17
N THR A 233 0.60 -5.59 36.23
CA THR A 233 0.63 -4.10 36.14
C THR A 233 1.88 -3.64 35.38
N GLY A 234 3.04 -4.24 35.64
CA GLY A 234 4.27 -3.97 34.90
C GLY A 234 4.18 -4.41 33.44
N ALA A 235 3.61 -5.59 33.20
CA ALA A 235 3.37 -6.08 31.82
C ALA A 235 2.44 -5.15 31.01
N ALA A 236 1.37 -4.60 31.62
CA ALA A 236 0.48 -3.64 30.97
C ALA A 236 1.24 -2.37 30.57
N LYS A 237 2.12 -1.85 31.43
CA LYS A 237 2.97 -0.68 31.12
C LYS A 237 3.95 -0.98 29.99
N LEU A 238 4.61 -2.15 30.01
CA LEU A 238 5.52 -2.56 28.93
C LEU A 238 4.81 -2.75 27.58
N LEU A 239 3.56 -3.20 27.61
CA LEU A 239 2.73 -3.40 26.41
C LEU A 239 2.03 -2.11 25.94
N GLY A 240 2.10 -1.02 26.70
CA GLY A 240 1.44 0.24 26.38
C GLY A 240 -0.09 0.19 26.41
N ILE A 241 -0.68 -0.76 27.18
CA ILE A 241 -2.13 -0.96 27.28
C ILE A 241 -2.61 -0.82 28.73
N SER A 242 -3.93 -0.57 28.89
CA SER A 242 -4.51 -0.55 30.24
C SER A 242 -4.56 -1.96 30.87
N GLU A 243 -4.48 -2.03 32.20
CA GLU A 243 -4.60 -3.31 32.93
C GLU A 243 -5.89 -4.06 32.58
N ARG A 244 -6.96 -3.34 32.37
CA ARG A 244 -8.26 -3.89 32.00
C ARG A 244 -8.23 -4.56 30.62
N ALA A 245 -7.57 -3.92 29.64
CA ALA A 245 -7.36 -4.48 28.31
C ALA A 245 -6.44 -5.71 28.35
N LEU A 246 -5.39 -5.69 29.22
CA LEU A 246 -4.52 -6.86 29.39
C LEU A 246 -5.27 -8.05 30.02
N ILE A 247 -6.13 -7.83 30.98
CA ILE A 247 -6.97 -8.89 31.59
C ILE A 247 -7.88 -9.53 30.53
N GLU A 248 -8.46 -8.74 29.67
CA GLU A 248 -9.32 -9.20 28.57
C GLU A 248 -8.53 -10.03 27.55
N GLN A 249 -7.34 -9.57 27.15
CA GLN A 249 -6.44 -10.30 26.27
C GLN A 249 -5.95 -11.61 26.89
N ARG A 250 -5.62 -11.62 28.18
CA ARG A 250 -5.26 -12.84 28.90
C ARG A 250 -6.34 -13.91 28.84
N LYS A 251 -7.60 -13.52 29.15
CA LYS A 251 -8.77 -14.42 29.06
C LYS A 251 -8.93 -14.97 27.66
N LYS A 252 -8.83 -14.10 26.64
CA LYS A 252 -8.94 -14.46 25.22
C LYS A 252 -7.89 -15.48 24.78
N HIS A 253 -6.68 -15.42 25.35
CA HIS A 253 -5.57 -16.28 24.97
C HIS A 253 -5.33 -17.45 25.95
N GLY A 254 -6.22 -17.67 26.95
CA GLY A 254 -6.10 -18.77 27.92
C GLY A 254 -4.80 -18.71 28.74
N ILE A 255 -4.43 -17.50 29.23
CA ILE A 255 -3.22 -17.31 30.03
C ILE A 255 -3.63 -17.19 31.50
N GLY A 256 -3.20 -18.14 32.33
CA GLY A 256 -3.47 -18.18 33.78
C GLY A 256 -2.83 -17.04 34.56
N LYS A 257 -3.19 -16.95 35.87
CA LYS A 257 -2.72 -15.88 36.77
C LYS A 257 -1.20 -15.83 36.94
N LYS A 258 -0.50 -16.94 36.71
CA LYS A 258 0.98 -17.07 36.84
C LYS A 258 1.71 -17.00 35.49
N GLY A 259 1.04 -16.61 34.39
CA GLY A 259 1.68 -16.53 33.08
C GLY A 259 1.83 -17.88 32.36
N GLU A 260 1.27 -18.95 32.89
CA GLU A 260 1.28 -20.29 32.30
C GLU A 260 -0.03 -20.51 31.50
N PRO A 261 -0.02 -21.33 30.43
CA PRO A 261 -1.25 -21.66 29.70
C PRO A 261 -2.19 -22.44 30.67
N GLU A 262 -3.44 -22.00 30.75
CA GLU A 262 -4.49 -22.77 31.37
C GLU A 262 -4.74 -24.02 30.52
N VAL A 263 -4.60 -25.22 31.15
CA VAL A 263 -4.86 -26.55 30.57
C VAL A 263 -6.37 -26.75 30.43
#